data_e9ba65af01c008deadbeb853b748e0d4
#
_entry.id   e9ba65af01c008deadbeb853b748e0d4
#
_cell.length_a   1.000
_cell.length_b   1.000
_cell.length_c   1.000
_cell.angle_alpha   90.00
_cell.angle_beta   90.00
_cell.angle_gamma   90.00
#
_symmetry.space_group_name_H-M   'P 1'
#
loop_
_entity.id
_entity.type
_entity.pdbx_description
1 polymer ?
#
loop_
_entity_poly.entity_id
_entity_poly.type
_entity_poly.pdbx_seq_one_letter_code
_entity_poly.pdbx_strand_id
1 'polypeptide(L)'
;MRIPQHIGIIPDGNRRWAVQNGMEKQDGYRHGISPGLSLYRTCRDLGIREMSFYGFTVDNTKRARTQRHAFTAACVDAVEAISKEDASLLVLGNTESPMFPPELLPYTRRHDFGSGGMKINFLVNYSWEWDLGFQKGAVGPCLKTEDVSRIDLIIRWGGRR
;
A
#
# COMPACT_ATOMS: atom_id res chain seq x y z
N MET A 1 -26.87 -9.34 2.61
CA MET A 1 -25.88 -8.34 2.14
C MET A 1 -24.62 -9.08 1.76
N ARG A 2 -24.05 -8.82 0.57
CA ARG A 2 -22.81 -9.49 0.13
C ARG A 2 -21.60 -8.69 0.65
N ILE A 3 -20.75 -9.31 1.45
CA ILE A 3 -19.51 -8.71 1.93
C ILE A 3 -18.45 -8.84 0.81
N PRO A 4 -17.71 -7.75 0.48
CA PRO A 4 -16.61 -7.83 -0.49
C PRO A 4 -15.54 -8.77 0.03
N GLN A 5 -14.92 -9.53 -0.86
CA GLN A 5 -13.83 -10.44 -0.49
C GLN A 5 -12.48 -9.71 -0.53
N HIS A 6 -12.31 -8.74 -1.44
CA HIS A 6 -11.11 -7.96 -1.59
C HIS A 6 -11.41 -6.46 -1.65
N ILE A 7 -10.78 -5.68 -0.78
CA ILE A 7 -10.92 -4.22 -0.71
C ILE A 7 -9.62 -3.54 -1.12
N GLY A 8 -9.69 -2.62 -2.08
CA GLY A 8 -8.62 -1.70 -2.45
C GLY A 8 -8.72 -0.39 -1.65
N ILE A 9 -7.62 0.04 -1.05
CA ILE A 9 -7.55 1.24 -0.23
C ILE A 9 -6.64 2.26 -0.87
N ILE A 10 -7.17 3.47 -1.12
CA ILE A 10 -6.39 4.63 -1.59
C ILE A 10 -6.35 5.65 -0.46
N PRO A 11 -5.28 5.67 0.38
CA PRO A 11 -5.16 6.60 1.50
C PRO A 11 -4.78 7.98 0.96
N ASP A 12 -5.78 8.85 0.79
CA ASP A 12 -5.58 10.22 0.35
C ASP A 12 -5.91 11.19 1.51
N GLY A 13 -5.37 12.40 1.45
CA GLY A 13 -5.69 13.47 2.39
C GLY A 13 -4.72 13.62 3.57
N ASN A 14 -3.79 12.71 3.82
CA ASN A 14 -2.86 12.78 4.96
C ASN A 14 -2.13 14.12 5.06
N ARG A 15 -1.64 14.66 3.94
CA ARG A 15 -0.95 15.96 3.90
C ARG A 15 -1.89 17.13 4.23
N ARG A 16 -3.15 17.09 3.75
CA ARG A 16 -4.14 18.14 4.03
C ARG A 16 -4.53 18.09 5.50
N TRP A 17 -4.74 16.90 6.02
CA TRP A 17 -5.05 16.68 7.43
C TRP A 17 -3.94 17.24 8.33
N ALA A 18 -2.66 16.97 8.03
CA ALA A 18 -1.53 17.52 8.80
C ALA A 18 -1.58 19.05 8.85
N VAL A 19 -1.72 19.72 7.70
CA VAL A 19 -1.80 21.18 7.63
C VAL A 19 -2.99 21.73 8.42
N GLN A 20 -4.17 21.09 8.35
CA GLN A 20 -5.34 21.48 9.11
C GLN A 20 -5.16 21.34 10.64
N ASN A 21 -4.23 20.49 11.07
CA ASN A 21 -3.87 20.29 12.47
C ASN A 21 -2.57 21.02 12.88
N GLY A 22 -2.12 22.00 12.09
CA GLY A 22 -0.96 22.83 12.41
C GLY A 22 0.40 22.11 12.28
N MET A 23 0.45 20.99 11.56
CA MET A 23 1.64 20.20 11.33
C MET A 23 2.20 20.42 9.90
N GLU A 24 3.45 20.02 9.68
CA GLU A 24 4.02 19.99 8.36
C GLU A 24 3.39 18.87 7.49
N LYS A 25 3.34 19.07 6.16
CA LYS A 25 2.69 18.14 5.22
C LYS A 25 3.21 16.70 5.34
N GLN A 26 4.50 16.53 5.58
CA GLN A 26 5.14 15.21 5.69
C GLN A 26 4.75 14.45 6.94
N ASP A 27 4.37 15.13 8.02
CA ASP A 27 4.02 14.48 9.31
C ASP A 27 2.72 13.68 9.20
N GLY A 28 1.84 14.08 8.27
CA GLY A 28 0.56 13.42 8.04
C GLY A 28 0.68 11.95 7.62
N TYR A 29 1.76 11.54 7.00
CA TYR A 29 1.91 10.15 6.54
C TYR A 29 1.95 9.16 7.70
N ARG A 30 2.75 9.48 8.74
CA ARG A 30 2.87 8.64 9.93
C ARG A 30 1.55 8.54 10.70
N HIS A 31 0.79 9.63 10.76
CA HIS A 31 -0.52 9.66 11.39
C HIS A 31 -1.58 8.80 10.69
N GLY A 32 -1.37 8.44 9.42
CA GLY A 32 -2.25 7.54 8.67
C GLY A 32 -2.10 6.06 9.02
N ILE A 33 -1.02 5.65 9.73
CA ILE A 33 -0.74 4.24 10.02
C ILE A 33 -1.77 3.65 10.99
N SER A 34 -2.03 4.32 12.10
CA SER A 34 -2.98 3.84 13.12
C SER A 34 -4.41 3.65 12.58
N PRO A 35 -4.99 4.62 11.84
CA PRO A 35 -6.26 4.39 11.15
C PRO A 35 -6.23 3.24 10.14
N GLY A 36 -5.11 3.06 9.44
CA GLY A 36 -4.91 1.94 8.52
C GLY A 36 -4.96 0.58 9.23
N LEU A 37 -4.30 0.45 10.39
CA LEU A 37 -4.35 -0.75 11.22
C LEU A 37 -5.74 -1.01 11.79
N SER A 38 -6.44 0.03 12.22
CA SER A 38 -7.81 -0.09 12.71
C SER A 38 -8.74 -0.60 11.63
N LEU A 39 -8.57 -0.08 10.39
CA LEU A 39 -9.32 -0.55 9.23
C LEU A 39 -9.00 -2.02 8.92
N TYR A 40 -7.71 -2.40 8.94
CA TYR A 40 -7.29 -3.79 8.75
C TYR A 40 -8.02 -4.73 9.72
N ARG A 41 -8.00 -4.41 11.03
CA ARG A 41 -8.65 -5.23 12.06
C ARG A 41 -10.16 -5.32 11.84
N THR A 42 -10.81 -4.20 11.53
CA THR A 42 -12.25 -4.18 11.20
C THR A 42 -12.57 -5.06 9.99
N CYS A 43 -11.78 -4.97 8.93
CA CYS A 43 -11.98 -5.79 7.73
C CYS A 43 -11.79 -7.28 8.01
N ARG A 44 -10.76 -7.65 8.79
CA ARG A 44 -10.53 -9.02 9.23
C ARG A 44 -11.74 -9.55 10.03
N ASP A 45 -12.23 -8.78 10.98
CA ASP A 45 -13.35 -9.15 11.85
C ASP A 45 -14.68 -9.28 11.07
N LEU A 46 -14.81 -8.56 9.95
CA LEU A 46 -15.92 -8.70 9.00
C LEU A 46 -15.76 -9.90 8.03
N GLY A 47 -14.66 -10.65 8.09
CA GLY A 47 -14.40 -11.79 7.23
C GLY A 47 -13.95 -11.44 5.80
N ILE A 48 -13.40 -10.24 5.59
CA ILE A 48 -12.74 -9.86 4.34
C ILE A 48 -11.44 -10.64 4.23
N ARG A 49 -11.18 -11.18 3.05
CA ARG A 49 -10.06 -12.11 2.85
C ARG A 49 -8.79 -11.43 2.34
N GLU A 50 -8.93 -10.29 1.66
CA GLU A 50 -7.81 -9.60 1.06
C GLU A 50 -7.98 -8.08 1.11
N MET A 51 -6.87 -7.37 1.32
CA MET A 51 -6.84 -5.91 1.31
C MET A 51 -5.57 -5.43 0.59
N SER A 52 -5.74 -4.50 -0.35
CA SER A 52 -4.63 -3.86 -1.06
C SER A 52 -4.55 -2.39 -0.71
N PHE A 53 -3.39 -1.94 -0.24
CA PHE A 53 -3.10 -0.54 0.02
C PHE A 53 -2.31 0.07 -1.14
N TYR A 54 -2.86 1.10 -1.74
CA TYR A 54 -2.19 1.92 -2.75
C TYR A 54 -1.31 2.95 -2.05
N GLY A 55 -0.11 2.53 -1.67
CA GLY A 55 0.82 3.32 -0.88
C GLY A 55 1.56 4.36 -1.73
N PHE A 56 2.83 4.11 -2.03
CA PHE A 56 3.68 4.99 -2.80
C PHE A 56 3.63 4.64 -4.29
N THR A 57 3.29 5.62 -5.14
CA THR A 57 3.27 5.45 -6.61
C THR A 57 4.43 6.18 -7.27
N VAL A 58 4.74 5.83 -8.51
CA VAL A 58 5.77 6.54 -9.31
C VAL A 58 5.47 8.04 -9.40
N ASP A 59 4.21 8.45 -9.49
CA ASP A 59 3.85 9.87 -9.48
C ASP A 59 4.20 10.60 -8.17
N ASN A 60 4.27 9.89 -7.06
CA ASN A 60 4.67 10.45 -5.78
C ASN A 60 6.18 10.78 -5.73
N THR A 61 6.98 10.24 -6.64
CA THR A 61 8.43 10.55 -6.75
C THR A 61 8.68 12.00 -7.14
N LYS A 62 7.70 12.66 -7.77
CA LYS A 62 7.74 14.08 -8.15
C LYS A 62 7.60 15.04 -6.96
N ARG A 63 7.31 14.53 -5.75
CA ARG A 63 7.19 15.35 -4.52
C ARG A 63 8.55 15.83 -4.02
N ALA A 64 8.55 16.88 -3.18
CA ALA A 64 9.76 17.39 -2.54
C ALA A 64 10.49 16.26 -1.76
N ARG A 65 11.82 16.33 -1.70
CA ARG A 65 12.68 15.28 -1.10
C ARG A 65 12.24 14.91 0.33
N THR A 66 11.93 15.90 1.17
CA THR A 66 11.47 15.69 2.55
C THR A 66 10.16 14.89 2.60
N GLN A 67 9.20 15.23 1.73
CA GLN A 67 7.93 14.50 1.64
C GLN A 67 8.11 13.06 1.13
N ARG A 68 9.00 12.85 0.16
CA ARG A 68 9.30 11.51 -0.35
C ARG A 68 9.90 10.66 0.76
N HIS A 69 10.91 11.17 1.47
CA HIS A 69 11.56 10.45 2.56
C HIS A 69 10.57 10.08 3.67
N ALA A 70 9.77 11.03 4.13
CA ALA A 70 8.75 10.76 5.15
C ALA A 70 7.69 9.76 4.69
N PHE A 71 7.31 9.80 3.40
CA PHE A 71 6.34 8.85 2.86
C PHE A 71 6.93 7.44 2.73
N THR A 72 8.16 7.33 2.28
CA THR A 72 8.88 6.05 2.22
C THR A 72 9.01 5.43 3.62
N ALA A 73 9.45 6.22 4.61
CA ALA A 73 9.52 5.78 5.99
C ALA A 73 8.15 5.31 6.52
N ALA A 74 7.08 6.05 6.24
CA ALA A 74 5.73 5.63 6.64
C ALA A 74 5.25 4.34 5.97
N CYS A 75 5.69 4.06 4.72
CA CYS A 75 5.43 2.76 4.08
C CYS A 75 6.16 1.62 4.79
N VAL A 76 7.41 1.82 5.19
CA VAL A 76 8.18 0.84 5.98
C VAL A 76 7.51 0.60 7.32
N ASP A 77 7.22 1.67 8.08
CA ASP A 77 6.54 1.59 9.37
C ASP A 77 5.17 0.86 9.27
N ALA A 78 4.40 1.10 8.20
CA ALA A 78 3.12 0.45 7.99
C ALA A 78 3.27 -1.06 7.72
N VAL A 79 4.24 -1.45 6.90
CA VAL A 79 4.55 -2.86 6.61
C VAL A 79 5.03 -3.57 7.88
N GLU A 80 5.93 -2.95 8.65
CA GLU A 80 6.39 -3.48 9.93
C GLU A 80 5.26 -3.59 10.97
N ALA A 81 4.31 -2.67 10.95
CA ALA A 81 3.15 -2.75 11.84
C ALA A 81 2.24 -3.92 11.49
N ILE A 82 1.99 -4.17 10.19
CA ILE A 82 1.21 -5.32 9.73
C ILE A 82 1.95 -6.64 9.95
N SER A 83 3.27 -6.67 9.87
CA SER A 83 4.05 -7.90 10.15
C SER A 83 3.92 -8.42 11.59
N LYS A 84 3.36 -7.61 12.49
CA LYS A 84 3.04 -8.00 13.88
C LYS A 84 1.60 -8.51 14.05
N GLU A 85 0.80 -8.44 13.01
CA GLU A 85 -0.57 -8.94 12.97
C GLU A 85 -0.61 -10.36 12.35
N ASP A 86 -1.78 -10.99 12.40
CA ASP A 86 -2.03 -12.27 11.73
C ASP A 86 -2.37 -12.06 10.25
N ALA A 87 -1.36 -11.93 9.40
CA ALA A 87 -1.50 -11.50 8.03
C ALA A 87 -0.60 -12.27 7.05
N SER A 88 -1.06 -12.43 5.81
CA SER A 88 -0.27 -12.89 4.66
C SER A 88 0.16 -11.68 3.83
N LEU A 89 1.38 -11.19 4.05
CA LEU A 89 1.89 -9.90 3.58
C LEU A 89 2.66 -10.04 2.26
N LEU A 90 2.40 -9.11 1.33
CA LEU A 90 3.13 -8.95 0.07
C LEU A 90 3.36 -7.47 -0.21
N VAL A 91 4.58 -7.09 -0.59
CA VAL A 91 4.89 -5.75 -1.10
C VAL A 91 5.15 -5.83 -2.61
N LEU A 92 4.44 -5.03 -3.37
CA LEU A 92 4.49 -4.98 -4.83
C LEU A 92 4.96 -3.62 -5.33
N GLY A 93 5.95 -3.63 -6.21
CA GLY A 93 6.47 -2.42 -6.84
C GLY A 93 7.80 -2.63 -7.53
N ASN A 94 8.29 -1.61 -8.21
CA ASN A 94 9.53 -1.68 -8.96
C ASN A 94 10.75 -1.66 -8.02
N THR A 95 11.27 -2.84 -7.71
CA THR A 95 12.45 -3.05 -6.84
C THR A 95 13.77 -2.61 -7.45
N GLU A 96 13.83 -2.45 -8.78
CA GLU A 96 15.03 -1.97 -9.48
C GLU A 96 15.19 -0.45 -9.38
N SER A 97 14.13 0.25 -8.98
CA SER A 97 14.16 1.69 -8.82
C SER A 97 14.85 2.09 -7.52
N PRO A 98 15.74 3.12 -7.55
CA PRO A 98 16.35 3.66 -6.33
C PRO A 98 15.34 4.30 -5.37
N MET A 99 14.08 4.39 -5.77
CA MET A 99 12.98 4.90 -4.96
C MET A 99 12.28 3.80 -4.16
N PHE A 100 12.56 2.53 -4.43
CA PHE A 100 12.02 1.42 -3.65
C PHE A 100 12.79 1.28 -2.33
N PRO A 101 12.09 1.24 -1.16
CA PRO A 101 12.76 1.10 0.13
C PRO A 101 13.43 -0.28 0.25
N PRO A 102 14.75 -0.34 0.49
CA PRO A 102 15.45 -1.62 0.61
C PRO A 102 14.97 -2.45 1.80
N GLU A 103 14.43 -1.83 2.84
CA GLU A 103 13.84 -2.48 4.01
C GLU A 103 12.62 -3.35 3.64
N LEU A 104 11.98 -3.04 2.52
CA LEU A 104 10.80 -3.78 2.06
C LEU A 104 11.12 -4.95 1.12
N LEU A 105 12.38 -5.13 0.71
CA LEU A 105 12.80 -6.23 -0.16
C LEU A 105 12.44 -7.62 0.37
N PRO A 106 12.55 -7.91 1.68
CA PRO A 106 12.16 -9.22 2.22
C PRO A 106 10.68 -9.58 1.98
N TYR A 107 9.82 -8.58 1.83
CA TYR A 107 8.37 -8.73 1.67
C TYR A 107 7.90 -8.73 0.21
N THR A 108 8.82 -8.72 -0.77
CA THR A 108 8.47 -8.79 -2.20
C THR A 108 8.06 -10.18 -2.66
N ARG A 109 8.18 -11.16 -1.76
CA ARG A 109 7.52 -12.46 -1.83
C ARG A 109 6.53 -12.55 -0.68
N ARG A 110 5.39 -13.18 -0.93
CA ARG A 110 4.38 -13.33 0.12
C ARG A 110 4.96 -14.04 1.34
N HIS A 111 4.72 -13.45 2.49
CA HIS A 111 5.21 -13.92 3.77
C HIS A 111 4.07 -13.97 4.79
N ASP A 112 3.90 -15.14 5.43
CA ASP A 112 2.84 -15.33 6.42
C ASP A 112 3.35 -15.02 7.82
N PHE A 113 2.58 -14.20 8.54
CA PHE A 113 2.77 -13.88 9.94
C PHE A 113 1.61 -14.45 10.76
N GLY A 114 1.90 -14.99 11.95
CA GLY A 114 0.91 -15.71 12.74
C GLY A 114 0.40 -16.96 12.03
N SER A 115 -0.90 -17.08 11.82
CA SER A 115 -1.53 -18.17 11.06
C SER A 115 -1.67 -17.87 9.56
N GLY A 116 -1.12 -16.76 9.08
CA GLY A 116 -1.22 -16.33 7.69
C GLY A 116 -2.61 -15.80 7.32
N GLY A 117 -3.29 -15.14 8.26
CA GLY A 117 -4.67 -14.69 8.18
C GLY A 117 -5.09 -13.96 6.90
N MET A 118 -5.54 -12.69 6.99
CA MET A 118 -5.98 -11.92 5.81
C MET A 118 -4.79 -11.56 4.89
N LYS A 119 -4.92 -11.75 3.57
CA LYS A 119 -3.93 -11.28 2.59
C LYS A 119 -3.85 -9.77 2.58
N ILE A 120 -2.65 -9.23 2.72
CA ILE A 120 -2.38 -7.79 2.65
C ILE A 120 -1.35 -7.52 1.55
N ASN A 121 -1.69 -6.63 0.64
CA ASN A 121 -0.82 -6.20 -0.44
C ASN A 121 -0.52 -4.70 -0.30
N PHE A 122 0.75 -4.35 -0.20
CA PHE A 122 1.21 -2.96 -0.24
C PHE A 122 1.81 -2.64 -1.60
N LEU A 123 1.24 -1.68 -2.31
CA LEU A 123 1.76 -1.19 -3.58
C LEU A 123 2.72 -0.02 -3.29
N VAL A 124 4.03 -0.25 -3.44
CA VAL A 124 5.10 0.70 -3.11
C VAL A 124 5.98 0.92 -4.33
N ASN A 125 6.16 2.17 -4.76
CA ASN A 125 6.82 2.51 -6.01
C ASN A 125 6.20 1.79 -7.23
N TYR A 126 4.88 1.71 -7.20
CA TYR A 126 4.06 1.00 -8.18
C TYR A 126 3.64 1.93 -9.33
N SER A 127 3.59 1.37 -10.54
CA SER A 127 2.84 1.93 -11.66
C SER A 127 2.21 0.81 -12.48
N TRP A 128 1.13 1.11 -13.18
CA TRP A 128 0.46 0.13 -14.04
C TRP A 128 1.33 -0.30 -15.23
N GLU A 129 2.21 0.58 -15.73
CA GLU A 129 3.17 0.26 -16.78
C GLU A 129 4.17 -0.79 -16.31
N TRP A 130 4.66 -0.66 -15.09
CA TRP A 130 5.54 -1.65 -14.49
C TRP A 130 4.82 -2.98 -14.28
N ASP A 131 3.58 -2.95 -13.79
CA ASP A 131 2.78 -4.15 -13.53
C ASP A 131 2.49 -4.93 -14.82
N LEU A 132 2.12 -4.24 -15.89
CA LEU A 132 1.88 -4.83 -17.21
C LEU A 132 3.17 -5.24 -17.94
N GLY A 133 4.36 -4.98 -17.37
CA GLY A 133 5.63 -5.32 -17.99
C GLY A 133 5.90 -4.59 -19.30
N PHE A 134 5.40 -3.37 -19.49
CA PHE A 134 5.69 -2.53 -20.65
C PHE A 134 7.18 -2.17 -20.71
N GLN A 135 8.01 -3.13 -21.05
CA GLN A 135 9.36 -2.89 -21.55
C GLN A 135 9.31 -2.91 -23.07
N LYS A 136 10.01 -1.96 -23.70
CA LYS A 136 10.14 -1.92 -25.16
C LYS A 136 10.62 -3.30 -25.67
N GLY A 137 9.76 -4.02 -26.40
CA GLY A 137 10.06 -5.31 -27.01
C GLY A 137 9.54 -6.55 -26.26
N ALA A 138 8.84 -6.43 -25.15
CA ALA A 138 8.21 -7.57 -24.48
C ALA A 138 6.93 -8.00 -25.24
N VAL A 139 6.85 -9.27 -25.58
CA VAL A 139 5.66 -9.88 -26.19
C VAL A 139 4.82 -10.48 -25.07
N GLY A 140 3.71 -9.84 -24.76
CA GLY A 140 2.68 -10.34 -23.85
C GLY A 140 2.73 -9.72 -22.42
N PRO A 141 1.57 -9.46 -21.81
CA PRO A 141 1.50 -8.91 -20.46
C PRO A 141 1.83 -10.01 -19.45
N CYS A 142 2.92 -9.85 -18.72
CA CYS A 142 3.18 -10.59 -17.50
C CYS A 142 2.77 -9.68 -16.34
N LEU A 143 1.59 -9.91 -15.77
CA LEU A 143 1.15 -9.18 -14.59
C LEU A 143 2.06 -9.50 -13.40
N LYS A 144 2.68 -8.46 -12.82
CA LYS A 144 3.45 -8.60 -11.58
C LYS A 144 2.55 -8.82 -10.37
N THR A 145 1.27 -8.48 -10.50
CA THR A 145 0.23 -8.62 -9.48
C THR A 145 -0.61 -9.88 -9.64
N GLU A 146 -0.14 -10.93 -10.33
CA GLU A 146 -0.90 -12.16 -10.57
C GLU A 146 -1.36 -12.88 -9.30
N ASP A 147 -0.65 -12.70 -8.16
CA ASP A 147 -1.04 -13.23 -6.84
C ASP A 147 -2.11 -12.37 -6.13
N VAL A 148 -2.48 -11.23 -6.70
CA VAL A 148 -3.49 -10.32 -6.15
C VAL A 148 -4.84 -10.60 -6.80
N SER A 149 -5.85 -10.91 -5.97
CA SER A 149 -7.21 -11.17 -6.48
C SER A 149 -7.83 -9.90 -7.07
N ARG A 150 -8.89 -10.08 -7.85
CA ARG A 150 -9.68 -8.95 -8.34
C ARG A 150 -10.28 -8.18 -7.17
N ILE A 151 -10.14 -6.84 -7.19
CA ILE A 151 -10.73 -5.95 -6.18
C ILE A 151 -12.24 -5.82 -6.39
N ASP A 152 -13.03 -6.09 -5.34
CA ASP A 152 -14.49 -5.97 -5.36
C ASP A 152 -14.96 -4.54 -5.03
N LEU A 153 -14.22 -3.85 -4.16
CA LEU A 153 -14.56 -2.52 -3.66
C LEU A 153 -13.29 -1.67 -3.50
N ILE A 154 -13.32 -0.46 -4.02
CA ILE A 154 -12.25 0.53 -3.81
C ILE A 154 -12.76 1.62 -2.88
N ILE A 155 -12.03 1.87 -1.78
CA ILE A 155 -12.30 2.95 -0.83
C ILE A 155 -11.18 3.98 -0.96
N ARG A 156 -11.55 5.21 -1.31
CA ARG A 156 -10.66 6.37 -1.29
C ARG A 156 -11.23 7.41 -0.34
N TRP A 157 -10.47 7.81 0.67
CA TRP A 157 -10.84 8.88 1.57
C TRP A 157 -10.02 10.14 1.33
N GLY A 158 -10.43 11.24 1.96
CA GLY A 158 -9.78 12.54 1.80
C GLY A 158 -10.02 13.18 0.43
N GLY A 159 -10.96 12.67 -0.36
CA GLY A 159 -11.37 13.26 -1.64
C GLY A 159 -11.92 14.66 -1.46
N ARG A 160 -11.81 15.50 -2.49
CA ARG A 160 -12.52 16.77 -2.54
C ARG A 160 -14.00 16.49 -2.79
N ARG A 161 -14.88 17.17 -2.05
CA ARG A 161 -16.29 17.31 -2.40
C ARG A 161 -16.41 18.30 -3.55
#